data_28c5835aa818b469dc15a50f4c91474f
#
_entry.id   28c5835aa818b469dc15a50f4c91474f
#
_cell.length_a   1.000
_cell.length_b   1.000
_cell.length_c   1.000
_cell.angle_alpha   90.00
_cell.angle_beta   90.00
_cell.angle_gamma   90.00
#
_symmetry.space_group_name_H-M   'P 1'
#
loop_
_entity.id
_entity.type
_entity.pdbx_description
1 polymer ?
#
loop_
_entity_poly.entity_id
_entity_poly.type
_entity_poly.pdbx_seq_one_letter_code
_entity_poly.pdbx_strand_id
1 'polypeptide(L)'
;MTGSLNKKQIRELLPHREPMLLIEELFDIKKLQSAKAVVNVKKDSFFVDGHFPGQPVMPGVVIVESFGQAAAALTAHGLDKSTYENKLVFLMGVEKAKFRNPVIPDCKLILHIEAIRSHGRVWKYKGEAFVNKKKMVDAVWSATIVDKK
;
A
#
# COMPACT_ATOMS: atom_id res chain seq x y z
N MET A 1 9.48 -12.50 16.96
CA MET A 1 8.55 -13.04 15.96
C MET A 1 7.74 -11.92 15.36
N THR A 2 7.69 -11.86 14.04
CA THR A 2 6.95 -10.83 13.33
C THR A 2 5.51 -11.29 13.07
N GLY A 3 4.56 -10.36 13.18
CA GLY A 3 3.16 -10.69 13.00
C GLY A 3 2.71 -10.61 11.55
N SER A 4 1.50 -11.07 11.32
CA SER A 4 0.86 -10.94 10.02
C SER A 4 -0.63 -10.61 10.19
N LEU A 5 -1.20 -9.95 9.19
CA LEU A 5 -2.61 -9.58 9.13
C LEU A 5 -3.20 -10.08 7.82
N ASN A 6 -4.38 -10.70 7.89
CA ASN A 6 -5.11 -11.11 6.70
C ASN A 6 -5.99 -9.95 6.21
N LYS A 7 -6.68 -10.16 5.09
CA LYS A 7 -7.50 -9.11 4.48
C LYS A 7 -8.64 -8.64 5.39
N LYS A 8 -9.24 -9.55 6.16
CA LYS A 8 -10.30 -9.19 7.09
C LYS A 8 -9.77 -8.22 8.16
N GLN A 9 -8.60 -8.51 8.71
CA GLN A 9 -7.96 -7.66 9.71
C GLN A 9 -7.55 -6.31 9.11
N ILE A 10 -7.09 -6.31 7.87
CA ILE A 10 -6.74 -5.07 7.15
C ILE A 10 -7.97 -4.19 6.98
N ARG A 11 -9.14 -4.76 6.65
CA ARG A 11 -10.39 -4.00 6.54
C ARG A 11 -10.77 -3.31 7.85
N GLU A 12 -10.42 -3.90 8.97
CA GLU A 12 -10.69 -3.30 10.28
C GLU A 12 -9.81 -2.08 10.53
N LEU A 13 -8.63 -2.03 9.92
CA LEU A 13 -7.68 -0.93 10.09
C LEU A 13 -7.86 0.19 9.06
N LEU A 14 -8.31 -0.13 7.85
CA LEU A 14 -8.38 0.81 6.74
C LEU A 14 -9.84 1.15 6.38
N PRO A 15 -10.09 2.40 5.94
CA PRO A 15 -11.42 2.77 5.44
C PRO A 15 -11.69 2.26 4.01
N HIS A 16 -10.64 1.84 3.31
CA HIS A 16 -10.72 1.38 1.91
C HIS A 16 -11.57 0.12 1.78
N ARG A 17 -12.29 0.00 0.67
CA ARG A 17 -13.09 -1.19 0.33
C ARG A 17 -12.93 -1.51 -1.15
N GLU A 18 -13.22 -2.75 -1.51
CA GLU A 18 -13.16 -3.17 -2.92
C GLU A 18 -14.04 -2.26 -3.78
N PRO A 19 -13.63 -1.96 -5.01
CA PRO A 19 -12.45 -2.50 -5.70
C PRO A 19 -11.14 -1.79 -5.37
N MET A 20 -11.17 -0.74 -4.53
CA MET A 20 -9.99 0.06 -4.21
C MET A 20 -9.11 -0.52 -3.11
N LEU A 21 -9.56 -1.53 -2.36
CA LEU A 21 -8.71 -2.19 -1.38
C LEU A 21 -7.79 -3.16 -2.12
N LEU A 22 -6.51 -2.84 -2.19
CA LEU A 22 -5.56 -3.54 -3.04
C LEU A 22 -4.70 -4.57 -2.31
N ILE A 23 -4.40 -4.37 -1.03
CA ILE A 23 -3.50 -5.26 -0.31
C ILE A 23 -4.25 -6.46 0.27
N GLU A 24 -3.68 -7.65 0.10
CA GLU A 24 -4.26 -8.91 0.55
C GLU A 24 -3.75 -9.34 1.92
N GLU A 25 -2.50 -8.98 2.23
CA GLU A 25 -1.85 -9.42 3.45
C GLU A 25 -0.79 -8.40 3.85
N LEU A 26 -0.60 -8.23 5.15
CA LEU A 26 0.52 -7.47 5.71
C LEU A 26 1.30 -8.44 6.59
N PHE A 27 2.61 -8.53 6.41
CA PHE A 27 3.43 -9.50 7.13
C PHE A 27 4.82 -8.94 7.44
N ASP A 28 5.63 -9.70 8.22
CA ASP A 28 6.93 -9.24 8.70
C ASP A 28 6.84 -7.86 9.35
N ILE A 29 5.85 -7.68 10.20
CA ILE A 29 5.53 -6.39 10.79
C ILE A 29 6.48 -6.04 11.93
N LYS A 30 7.16 -4.91 11.81
CA LYS A 30 7.88 -4.28 12.92
C LYS A 30 7.09 -3.03 13.27
N LYS A 31 6.47 -3.05 14.43
CA LYS A 31 5.50 -2.03 14.87
C LYS A 31 5.98 -0.62 14.57
N LEU A 32 5.18 0.14 13.81
CA LEU A 32 5.43 1.53 13.43
C LEU A 32 6.71 1.76 12.63
N GLN A 33 7.41 0.71 12.22
CA GLN A 33 8.70 0.83 11.52
C GLN A 33 8.65 0.31 10.10
N SER A 34 8.24 -0.94 9.91
CA SER A 34 8.26 -1.55 8.57
C SER A 34 7.33 -2.73 8.48
N ALA A 35 6.98 -3.08 7.26
CA ALA A 35 6.18 -4.27 6.96
C ALA A 35 6.33 -4.63 5.51
N LYS A 36 5.85 -5.81 5.15
CA LYS A 36 5.71 -6.25 3.78
C LYS A 36 4.23 -6.49 3.51
N ALA A 37 3.82 -6.32 2.26
CA ALA A 37 2.44 -6.53 1.86
C ALA A 37 2.37 -7.27 0.54
N VAL A 38 1.25 -7.95 0.30
CA VAL A 38 0.99 -8.68 -0.94
C VAL A 38 -0.13 -7.99 -1.70
N VAL A 39 0.10 -7.72 -2.98
CA VAL A 39 -0.95 -7.28 -3.91
C VAL A 39 -1.07 -8.36 -4.99
N ASN A 40 -2.26 -8.92 -5.15
CA ASN A 40 -2.52 -9.88 -6.23
C ASN A 40 -2.89 -9.10 -7.49
N VAL A 41 -2.01 -9.14 -8.48
CA VAL A 41 -2.24 -8.46 -9.76
C VAL A 41 -2.79 -9.49 -10.73
N LYS A 42 -4.10 -9.39 -11.03
CA LYS A 42 -4.82 -10.36 -11.85
C LYS A 42 -5.32 -9.72 -13.14
N LYS A 43 -5.50 -10.54 -14.17
CA LYS A 43 -6.01 -10.10 -15.47
C LYS A 43 -7.40 -9.48 -15.38
N ASP A 44 -8.20 -9.91 -14.39
CA ASP A 44 -9.55 -9.38 -14.17
C ASP A 44 -9.59 -8.24 -13.15
N SER A 45 -8.43 -7.74 -12.71
CA SER A 45 -8.39 -6.58 -11.83
C SER A 45 -8.98 -5.37 -12.54
N PHE A 46 -9.73 -4.53 -11.79
CA PHE A 46 -10.43 -3.39 -12.37
C PHE A 46 -9.54 -2.42 -13.14
N PHE A 47 -8.25 -2.38 -12.79
CA PHE A 47 -7.32 -1.40 -13.34
C PHE A 47 -6.59 -1.84 -14.62
N VAL A 48 -6.87 -3.04 -15.16
CA VAL A 48 -6.10 -3.53 -16.30
C VAL A 48 -6.81 -3.47 -17.65
N ASP A 49 -8.15 -3.54 -17.71
CA ASP A 49 -8.89 -3.61 -18.98
C ASP A 49 -8.55 -2.49 -19.94
N GLY A 50 -8.53 -1.27 -19.45
CA GLY A 50 -8.19 -0.11 -20.28
C GLY A 50 -6.73 0.26 -20.28
N HIS A 51 -5.89 -0.50 -19.59
CA HIS A 51 -4.48 -0.14 -19.39
C HIS A 51 -3.56 -1.34 -19.68
N PHE A 52 -3.43 -1.80 -20.88
CA PHE A 52 -4.00 -1.31 -22.12
C PHE A 52 -4.73 -2.45 -22.83
N PRO A 53 -5.71 -2.18 -23.69
CA PRO A 53 -6.44 -3.25 -24.38
C PRO A 53 -5.48 -4.24 -25.05
N GLY A 54 -5.59 -5.52 -24.69
CA GLY A 54 -4.72 -6.57 -25.23
C GLY A 54 -3.31 -6.65 -24.65
N GLN A 55 -2.89 -5.65 -23.87
CA GLN A 55 -1.57 -5.63 -23.20
C GLN A 55 -1.72 -5.06 -21.80
N PRO A 56 -2.21 -5.87 -20.85
CA PRO A 56 -2.48 -5.37 -19.50
C PRO A 56 -1.21 -5.07 -18.72
N VAL A 57 -1.18 -3.90 -18.10
CA VAL A 57 -0.10 -3.45 -17.23
C VAL A 57 -0.74 -2.77 -16.04
N MET A 58 -0.32 -3.10 -14.84
CA MET A 58 -0.81 -2.42 -13.64
C MET A 58 -0.37 -0.95 -13.68
N PRO A 59 -1.32 0.02 -13.64
CA PRO A 59 -0.95 1.44 -13.67
C PRO A 59 -0.04 1.82 -12.52
N GLY A 60 0.99 2.62 -12.82
CA GLY A 60 1.93 3.06 -11.78
C GLY A 60 1.26 3.78 -10.62
N VAL A 61 0.24 4.59 -10.91
CA VAL A 61 -0.48 5.33 -9.87
C VAL A 61 -1.24 4.39 -8.92
N VAL A 62 -1.68 3.23 -9.41
CA VAL A 62 -2.34 2.22 -8.57
C VAL A 62 -1.31 1.54 -7.69
N ILE A 63 -0.10 1.33 -8.17
CA ILE A 63 0.99 0.79 -7.34
C ILE A 63 1.30 1.75 -6.19
N VAL A 64 1.38 3.04 -6.49
CA VAL A 64 1.60 4.07 -5.45
C VAL A 64 0.46 4.04 -4.42
N GLU A 65 -0.78 3.88 -4.89
CA GLU A 65 -1.93 3.76 -3.98
C GLU A 65 -1.77 2.53 -3.07
N SER A 66 -1.32 1.40 -3.62
CA SER A 66 -1.11 0.19 -2.79
C SER A 66 0.00 0.39 -1.76
N PHE A 67 1.05 1.13 -2.09
CA PHE A 67 2.07 1.53 -1.11
C PHE A 67 1.42 2.32 0.04
N GLY A 68 0.58 3.28 -0.29
CA GLY A 68 -0.12 4.09 0.71
C GLY A 68 -1.01 3.26 1.63
N GLN A 69 -1.70 2.27 1.07
CA GLN A 69 -2.55 1.39 1.86
C GLN A 69 -1.73 0.51 2.81
N ALA A 70 -0.64 -0.05 2.33
CA ALA A 70 0.24 -0.87 3.17
C ALA A 70 0.82 -0.04 4.30
N ALA A 71 1.25 1.19 4.01
CA ALA A 71 1.79 2.11 5.02
C ALA A 71 0.73 2.50 6.04
N ALA A 72 -0.50 2.76 5.59
CA ALA A 72 -1.61 3.11 6.48
C ALA A 72 -1.96 1.94 7.40
N ALA A 73 -1.95 0.71 6.87
CA ALA A 73 -2.22 -0.47 7.68
C ALA A 73 -1.13 -0.69 8.73
N LEU A 74 0.14 -0.51 8.35
CA LEU A 74 1.27 -0.59 9.28
C LEU A 74 1.11 0.41 10.42
N THR A 75 0.77 1.64 10.09
CA THR A 75 0.63 2.72 11.06
C THR A 75 -0.57 2.50 11.98
N ALA A 76 -1.74 2.18 11.42
CA ALA A 76 -2.94 1.92 12.21
C ALA A 76 -2.74 0.73 13.15
N HIS A 77 -2.08 -0.31 12.67
CA HIS A 77 -1.80 -1.49 13.49
C HIS A 77 -0.97 -1.16 14.73
N GLY A 78 -0.10 -0.15 14.63
CA GLY A 78 0.77 0.27 15.72
C GLY A 78 0.17 1.34 16.64
N LEU A 79 -1.01 1.86 16.31
CA LEU A 79 -1.65 2.93 17.09
C LEU A 79 -2.89 2.43 17.82
N ASP A 80 -3.34 3.19 18.81
CA ASP A 80 -4.60 2.90 19.49
C ASP A 80 -5.77 3.08 18.53
N LYS A 81 -6.78 2.22 18.68
CA LYS A 81 -7.97 2.26 17.83
C LYS A 81 -8.61 3.65 17.77
N SER A 82 -8.63 4.37 18.87
CA SER A 82 -9.18 5.73 18.94
C SER A 82 -8.47 6.70 17.99
N THR A 83 -7.21 6.41 17.63
CA THR A 83 -6.42 7.28 16.74
C THR A 83 -6.83 7.15 15.28
N TYR A 84 -7.22 5.95 14.84
CA TYR A 84 -7.54 5.70 13.42
C TYR A 84 -9.02 5.40 13.14
N GLU A 85 -9.80 5.12 14.18
CA GLU A 85 -11.23 4.83 14.05
C GLU A 85 -11.96 6.08 13.53
N ASN A 86 -12.86 5.89 12.55
CA ASN A 86 -13.61 6.97 11.91
C ASN A 86 -12.71 8.02 11.27
N LYS A 87 -11.55 7.60 10.79
CA LYS A 87 -10.61 8.48 10.10
C LYS A 87 -10.49 8.07 8.63
N LEU A 88 -10.00 9.00 7.84
CA LEU A 88 -9.64 8.76 6.45
C LEU A 88 -8.13 8.95 6.29
N VAL A 89 -7.56 8.30 5.30
CA VAL A 89 -6.16 8.43 4.98
C VAL A 89 -6.03 9.10 3.62
N PHE A 90 -5.35 10.23 3.58
CA PHE A 90 -5.13 10.97 2.35
C PHE A 90 -3.65 10.97 1.99
N LEU A 91 -3.38 10.64 0.74
CA LEU A 91 -2.04 10.81 0.18
C LEU A 91 -1.79 12.31 0.03
N MET A 92 -0.72 12.81 0.64
CA MET A 92 -0.41 14.24 0.61
C MET A 92 0.53 14.62 -0.51
N GLY A 93 1.53 13.80 -0.74
CA GLY A 93 2.51 14.09 -1.79
C GLY A 93 3.39 12.90 -2.06
N VAL A 94 3.86 12.84 -3.29
CA VAL A 94 4.84 11.86 -3.73
C VAL A 94 6.08 12.65 -4.10
N GLU A 95 7.16 12.49 -3.32
CA GLU A 95 8.38 13.23 -3.59
C GLU A 95 9.17 12.62 -4.73
N LYS A 96 9.06 11.28 -4.87
CA LYS A 96 9.91 10.53 -5.76
C LYS A 96 9.24 9.20 -6.05
N ALA A 97 9.10 8.86 -7.31
CA ALA A 97 8.60 7.56 -7.71
C ALA A 97 9.30 7.14 -8.98
N LYS A 98 9.87 5.94 -8.99
CA LYS A 98 10.53 5.39 -10.16
C LYS A 98 9.88 4.07 -10.53
N PHE A 99 9.41 3.98 -11.76
CA PHE A 99 8.77 2.80 -12.32
C PHE A 99 9.78 2.12 -13.26
N ARG A 100 10.48 1.14 -12.69
CA ARG A 100 11.66 0.53 -13.35
C ARG A 100 11.29 -0.57 -14.33
N ASN A 101 10.22 -1.31 -14.03
CA ASN A 101 9.76 -2.43 -14.84
C ASN A 101 8.24 -2.48 -14.82
N PRO A 102 7.60 -2.83 -15.96
CA PRO A 102 6.14 -2.95 -15.96
C PRO A 102 5.67 -4.16 -15.16
N VAL A 103 4.59 -3.97 -14.40
CA VAL A 103 3.96 -5.04 -13.62
C VAL A 103 2.84 -5.63 -14.46
N ILE A 104 3.03 -6.87 -14.88
CA ILE A 104 2.12 -7.55 -15.83
C ILE A 104 1.36 -8.67 -15.11
N PRO A 105 0.00 -8.70 -15.19
CA PRO A 105 -0.76 -9.82 -14.61
C PRO A 105 -0.48 -11.14 -15.36
N ASP A 106 -0.62 -12.30 -14.74
CA ASP A 106 -0.91 -12.48 -13.32
C ASP A 106 0.41 -12.54 -12.55
N CYS A 107 0.45 -11.84 -11.43
CA CYS A 107 1.61 -11.92 -10.56
C CYS A 107 1.26 -11.49 -9.13
N LYS A 108 2.16 -11.78 -8.22
CA LYS A 108 2.09 -11.25 -6.86
C LYS A 108 3.13 -10.15 -6.72
N LEU A 109 2.67 -8.96 -6.41
CA LEU A 109 3.53 -7.82 -6.15
C LEU A 109 3.77 -7.75 -4.64
N ILE A 110 5.03 -7.84 -4.24
CA ILE A 110 5.41 -7.78 -2.84
C ILE A 110 5.93 -6.38 -2.54
N LEU A 111 5.30 -5.72 -1.59
CA LEU A 111 5.65 -4.37 -1.17
C LEU A 111 6.49 -4.43 0.09
N HIS A 112 7.59 -3.68 0.12
CA HIS A 112 8.40 -3.47 1.31
C HIS A 112 8.21 -2.02 1.72
N ILE A 113 7.62 -1.79 2.91
CA ILE A 113 7.29 -0.45 3.38
C ILE A 113 8.11 -0.12 4.61
N GLU A 114 8.65 1.10 4.65
CA GLU A 114 9.39 1.59 5.80
C GLU A 114 8.91 2.99 6.15
N ALA A 115 8.58 3.22 7.43
CA ALA A 115 8.26 4.55 7.93
C ALA A 115 9.55 5.31 8.14
N ILE A 116 9.68 6.47 7.53
CA ILE A 116 10.87 7.30 7.64
C ILE A 116 10.77 8.21 8.84
N ARG A 117 9.63 8.88 8.99
CA ARG A 117 9.38 9.79 10.10
C ARG A 117 7.90 10.14 10.18
N SER A 118 7.51 10.72 11.32
CA SER A 118 6.17 11.25 11.51
C SER A 118 6.27 12.62 12.16
N HIS A 119 5.31 13.49 11.87
CA HIS A 119 5.21 14.79 12.48
C HIS A 119 3.73 15.16 12.60
N GLY A 120 3.21 15.08 13.82
CA GLY A 120 1.79 15.26 14.04
C GLY A 120 0.98 14.19 13.34
N ARG A 121 0.11 14.60 12.43
CA ARG A 121 -0.74 13.69 11.64
C ARG A 121 -0.13 13.33 10.30
N VAL A 122 1.09 13.79 10.02
CA VAL A 122 1.77 13.55 8.75
C VAL A 122 2.81 12.47 8.93
N TRP A 123 2.76 11.47 8.07
CA TRP A 123 3.71 10.35 8.07
C TRP A 123 4.43 10.30 6.73
N LYS A 124 5.72 10.08 6.77
CA LYS A 124 6.53 9.92 5.56
C LYS A 124 7.07 8.50 5.49
N TYR A 125 6.96 7.91 4.31
CA TYR A 125 7.34 6.52 4.07
C TYR A 125 8.18 6.37 2.82
N LYS A 126 8.88 5.25 2.74
CA LYS A 126 9.47 4.79 1.48
C LYS A 126 9.03 3.35 1.24
N GLY A 127 8.95 2.97 -0.01
CA GLY A 127 8.53 1.64 -0.40
C GLY A 127 9.26 1.14 -1.63
N GLU A 128 9.35 -0.16 -1.73
CA GLU A 128 9.88 -0.87 -2.88
C GLU A 128 8.93 -2.00 -3.21
N ALA A 129 8.68 -2.23 -4.49
CA ALA A 129 7.79 -3.28 -4.95
C ALA A 129 8.54 -4.28 -5.81
N PHE A 130 8.32 -5.56 -5.56
CA PHE A 130 9.05 -6.65 -6.22
C PHE A 130 8.09 -7.68 -6.82
N VAL A 131 8.48 -8.23 -7.97
CA VAL A 131 7.89 -9.44 -8.54
C VAL A 131 9.04 -10.43 -8.74
N ASN A 132 8.94 -11.61 -8.10
CA ASN A 132 9.99 -12.63 -8.17
C ASN A 132 11.38 -12.05 -7.88
N LYS A 133 11.49 -11.26 -6.82
CA LYS A 133 12.72 -10.62 -6.34
C LYS A 133 13.27 -9.53 -7.25
N LYS A 134 12.59 -9.20 -8.35
CA LYS A 134 13.00 -8.12 -9.23
C LYS A 134 12.29 -6.84 -8.79
N LYS A 135 13.06 -5.76 -8.59
CA LYS A 135 12.47 -4.47 -8.20
C LYS A 135 11.74 -3.86 -9.37
N MET A 136 10.45 -3.61 -9.18
CA MET A 136 9.59 -3.04 -10.20
C MET A 136 9.41 -1.53 -10.01
N VAL A 137 9.23 -1.09 -8.76
CA VAL A 137 8.93 0.30 -8.43
C VAL A 137 9.57 0.64 -7.10
N ASP A 138 10.02 1.88 -6.93
CA ASP A 138 10.32 2.43 -5.62
C ASP A 138 9.76 3.86 -5.52
N ALA A 139 9.40 4.26 -4.30
CA ALA A 139 8.76 5.56 -4.08
C ALA A 139 8.99 6.08 -2.67
N VAL A 140 8.90 7.40 -2.53
CA VAL A 140 8.87 8.09 -1.24
C VAL A 140 7.65 9.01 -1.26
N TRP A 141 6.82 8.92 -0.23
CA TRP A 141 5.55 9.65 -0.18
C TRP A 141 5.20 10.06 1.24
N SER A 142 4.22 10.95 1.34
CA SER A 142 3.67 11.39 2.63
C SER A 142 2.16 11.20 2.63
N ALA A 143 1.62 10.89 3.80
CA ALA A 143 0.19 10.69 3.99
C ALA A 143 -0.24 11.34 5.30
N THR A 144 -1.53 11.64 5.40
CA THR A 144 -2.11 12.18 6.62
C THR A 144 -3.40 11.47 6.99
N ILE A 145 -3.69 11.48 8.28
CA ILE A 145 -4.93 10.92 8.81
C ILE A 145 -5.84 12.10 9.11
N VAL A 146 -7.06 12.08 8.58
CA VAL A 146 -8.05 13.15 8.77
C VAL A 146 -9.35 12.61 9.33
N ASP A 147 -10.10 13.47 10.01
CA ASP A 147 -11.37 13.09 10.57
C ASP A 147 -12.41 12.87 9.47
N LYS A 148 -13.23 11.84 9.63
CA LYS A 148 -14.32 11.56 8.73
C LYS A 148 -15.45 12.54 9.06
N LYS A 149 -15.94 13.25 8.04
CA LYS A 149 -17.06 14.20 8.20
C LYS A 149 -18.39 13.53 8.06
#